data_bc9fe5b34b3fe9caa9d593547979d765
#
_entry.id   bc9fe5b34b3fe9caa9d593547979d765
#
_cell.length_a   1.000
_cell.length_b   1.000
_cell.length_c   1.000
_cell.angle_alpha   90.00
_cell.angle_beta   90.00
_cell.angle_gamma   90.00
#
_symmetry.space_group_name_H-M   'P 1'
#
loop_
_entity.id
_entity.type
_entity.pdbx_description
1 polymer ?
#
loop_
_entity_poly.entity_id
_entity_poly.type
_entity_poly.pdbx_seq_one_letter_code
_entity_poly.pdbx_strand_id
1 'polypeptide(L)'
;MKDKYQVIVIGAGPAGYHAAIRCAQLGLSTACXDKMISKDGQPTLGGTCLNWGCIPSKTLLDASHKFHELDQGMEQIGISTGKVSIDVAKLMENKEAVVKQLTGGVSALLSGNGVDILAGTGKLLANKRVLFTGHDGVQSELAGDDIILAPGSVPVEIPAAPLDHNLIVDSTGALEFNAVPKTLGIIGAGVIGLELGSVWSRLGSKVVLIEALDEFLPVADQRXARDALKILEGQGLDIKLGALVTEAKAQKNGVKVTYKDSDGEHQAKFDKLIVAVGRRPYTEGLLAPDSGVNLDERGFLYVNDLCSTDAPNVYAVGDVVRGPQLAHKGMEEGIMVAERIAGKKPLVNYDAVPSVVYTHPEIAWVGKTEQELKAEGQEFEVGTFPFAASGRAMASGETQGLVKIIAEKSTDRILGVHILGPQASEMIAQAVISMEFSASAEDLGLTMFAHPSLSESVHEAALAVGGHAIHMVNRKKK
;
A
#
# COMPACT_ATOMS: atom_id res chain seq x y z
N MET A 1 30.29 -8.55 -13.69
CA MET A 1 29.76 -7.25 -14.12
C MET A 1 30.30 -6.93 -15.50
N LYS A 2 29.45 -6.45 -16.41
CA LYS A 2 29.85 -6.03 -17.77
C LYS A 2 29.92 -4.50 -17.82
N ASP A 3 30.62 -3.95 -18.77
CA ASP A 3 30.69 -2.49 -18.94
C ASP A 3 29.47 -1.94 -19.69
N LYS A 4 28.75 -2.83 -20.38
CA LYS A 4 27.57 -2.43 -21.16
C LYS A 4 26.44 -3.46 -21.04
N TYR A 5 25.21 -2.94 -20.95
CA TYR A 5 23.96 -3.72 -20.92
C TYR A 5 22.94 -3.11 -21.88
N GLN A 6 22.01 -3.93 -22.36
CA GLN A 6 20.87 -3.38 -23.09
C GLN A 6 19.97 -2.58 -22.14
N VAL A 7 19.75 -3.09 -20.90
CA VAL A 7 18.93 -2.37 -19.92
C VAL A 7 19.64 -2.33 -18.57
N ILE A 8 19.66 -1.15 -17.96
CA ILE A 8 20.13 -0.99 -16.56
C ILE A 8 18.94 -0.50 -15.74
N VAL A 9 18.61 -1.24 -14.67
CA VAL A 9 17.54 -0.89 -13.74
C VAL A 9 18.15 -0.41 -12.44
N ILE A 10 17.78 0.79 -11.99
CA ILE A 10 18.27 1.35 -10.73
C ILE A 10 17.15 1.22 -9.68
N GLY A 11 17.32 0.33 -8.74
CA GLY A 11 16.36 0.00 -7.71
C GLY A 11 15.75 -1.38 -7.92
N ALA A 12 15.77 -2.22 -6.88
CA ALA A 12 15.25 -3.58 -6.92
C ALA A 12 14.04 -3.78 -6.00
N GLY A 13 13.26 -2.71 -5.79
CA GLY A 13 11.93 -2.83 -5.18
C GLY A 13 10.96 -3.44 -6.19
N PRO A 14 9.67 -3.55 -5.83
CA PRO A 14 8.70 -4.24 -6.71
C PRO A 14 8.71 -3.75 -8.16
N ALA A 15 8.75 -2.45 -8.40
CA ALA A 15 8.78 -1.92 -9.77
C ALA A 15 10.06 -2.36 -10.50
N GLY A 16 11.19 -2.23 -9.83
CA GLY A 16 12.49 -2.49 -10.45
C GLY A 16 12.74 -3.96 -10.74
N TYR A 17 12.46 -4.86 -9.77
CA TYR A 17 12.74 -6.26 -10.03
C TYR A 17 11.76 -6.86 -11.06
N HIS A 18 10.51 -6.40 -11.09
CA HIS A 18 9.57 -6.81 -12.13
C HIS A 18 10.10 -6.40 -13.52
N ALA A 19 10.53 -5.13 -13.62
CA ALA A 19 11.09 -4.63 -14.88
C ALA A 19 12.32 -5.43 -15.31
N ALA A 20 13.25 -5.68 -14.39
CA ALA A 20 14.51 -6.37 -14.68
C ALA A 20 14.24 -7.82 -15.13
N ILE A 21 13.38 -8.54 -14.40
CA ILE A 21 13.04 -9.93 -14.75
C ILE A 21 12.39 -9.95 -16.14
N ARG A 22 11.42 -9.04 -16.37
CA ARG A 22 10.72 -9.05 -17.66
C ARG A 22 11.66 -8.70 -18.82
N CYS A 23 12.58 -7.76 -18.63
CA CYS A 23 13.61 -7.46 -19.63
C CYS A 23 14.42 -8.71 -19.97
N ALA A 24 14.87 -9.43 -18.95
CA ALA A 24 15.67 -10.64 -19.15
C ALA A 24 14.86 -11.73 -19.86
N GLN A 25 13.59 -11.91 -19.49
CA GLN A 25 12.70 -12.87 -20.17
C GLN A 25 12.54 -12.56 -21.67
N LEU A 26 12.64 -11.27 -22.00
CA LEU A 26 12.52 -10.82 -23.40
C LEU A 26 13.87 -10.85 -24.14
N GLY A 27 14.90 -11.42 -23.52
CA GLY A 27 16.21 -11.61 -24.15
C GLY A 27 17.15 -10.42 -24.06
N LEU A 28 16.81 -9.42 -23.24
CA LEU A 28 17.65 -8.22 -23.11
C LEU A 28 18.69 -8.42 -22.00
N SER A 29 19.96 -8.15 -22.30
CA SER A 29 21.00 -8.21 -21.27
C SER A 29 20.72 -7.11 -20.24
N THR A 30 20.55 -7.50 -18.96
CA THR A 30 20.00 -6.62 -17.92
C THR A 30 20.87 -6.64 -16.66
N ALA A 31 21.10 -5.45 -16.08
CA ALA A 31 21.66 -5.28 -14.74
C ALA A 31 20.64 -4.59 -13.85
N CYS A 32 20.66 -4.96 -12.57
CA CYS A 32 19.78 -4.33 -11.59
C CYS A 32 20.56 -3.98 -10.32
N UNK A 33 20.66 -2.72 -9.89
CA UNK A 33 21.33 -2.19 -8.92
C UNK A 33 20.50 -1.95 -7.86
N ASP A 34 20.88 -2.31 -6.61
CA ASP A 34 20.23 -1.78 -5.41
C ASP A 34 21.25 -1.54 -4.31
N LYS A 35 21.06 -0.46 -3.56
CA LYS A 35 21.97 -0.07 -2.47
C LYS A 35 21.52 -0.57 -1.10
N MET A 36 20.35 -1.20 -1.02
CA MET A 36 19.74 -1.54 0.26
C MET A 36 20.55 -2.57 1.04
N ILE A 37 20.66 -2.33 2.35
CA ILE A 37 21.37 -3.20 3.29
C ILE A 37 20.36 -3.68 4.33
N SER A 38 20.33 -4.98 4.58
CA SER A 38 19.48 -5.59 5.60
C SER A 38 19.98 -5.28 7.01
N LYS A 39 19.20 -5.65 8.01
CA LYS A 39 19.59 -5.50 9.42
C LYS A 39 20.88 -6.26 9.75
N ASP A 40 21.15 -7.35 9.03
CA ASP A 40 22.37 -8.16 9.23
C ASP A 40 23.59 -7.54 8.55
N GLY A 41 23.45 -6.36 7.96
CA GLY A 41 24.54 -5.69 7.27
C GLY A 41 24.87 -6.26 5.90
N GLN A 42 23.98 -7.07 5.33
CA GLN A 42 24.20 -7.70 4.02
C GLN A 42 23.33 -7.02 2.95
N PRO A 43 23.79 -6.96 1.71
CA PRO A 43 22.94 -6.46 0.63
C PRO A 43 21.63 -7.22 0.56
N THR A 44 20.54 -6.51 0.33
CA THR A 44 19.20 -7.11 0.21
C THR A 44 18.44 -6.49 -0.96
N LEU A 45 17.48 -7.23 -1.47
CA LEU A 45 16.64 -6.82 -2.60
C LEU A 45 15.17 -6.80 -2.17
N GLY A 46 14.29 -6.32 -3.04
CA GLY A 46 12.85 -6.28 -2.75
C GLY A 46 12.36 -4.92 -2.29
N GLY A 47 13.26 -3.98 -2.07
CA GLY A 47 12.92 -2.60 -1.70
C GLY A 47 12.20 -2.49 -0.37
N THR A 48 11.59 -1.33 -0.15
CA THR A 48 10.83 -1.05 1.08
C THR A 48 9.70 -2.05 1.28
N CYS A 49 8.97 -2.38 0.24
CA CYS A 49 7.80 -3.26 0.34
C CYS A 49 8.14 -4.59 1.04
N LEU A 50 9.22 -5.26 0.61
CA LEU A 50 9.56 -6.56 1.17
C LEU A 50 10.31 -6.45 2.50
N ASN A 51 11.12 -5.43 2.69
CA ASN A 51 11.99 -5.31 3.85
C ASN A 51 11.35 -4.56 5.02
N TRP A 52 10.67 -3.45 4.74
CA TRP A 52 10.15 -2.54 5.79
C TRP A 52 8.76 -1.98 5.47
N GLY A 53 7.98 -2.67 4.65
CA GLY A 53 6.67 -2.18 4.21
C GLY A 53 5.61 -3.28 4.18
N CYS A 54 5.14 -3.59 2.99
CA CYS A 54 3.98 -4.47 2.76
C CYS A 54 4.09 -5.82 3.46
N ILE A 55 5.23 -6.48 3.35
CA ILE A 55 5.34 -7.85 3.84
C ILE A 55 5.46 -7.90 5.37
N PRO A 56 6.40 -7.16 5.99
CA PRO A 56 6.44 -7.19 7.46
C PRO A 56 5.17 -6.65 8.11
N SER A 57 4.54 -5.62 7.55
CA SER A 57 3.31 -5.08 8.14
C SER A 57 2.16 -6.10 8.05
N LYS A 58 2.00 -6.80 6.92
CA LYS A 58 0.92 -7.80 6.78
C LYS A 58 1.19 -9.03 7.65
N THR A 59 2.45 -9.38 7.84
CA THR A 59 2.81 -10.46 8.78
C THR A 59 2.36 -10.11 10.20
N LEU A 60 2.63 -8.87 10.64
CA LEU A 60 2.20 -8.42 11.97
C LEU A 60 0.67 -8.26 12.06
N LEU A 61 0.04 -7.77 11.00
CA LEU A 61 -1.42 -7.63 10.97
C LEU A 61 -2.10 -8.99 11.12
N ASP A 62 -1.64 -10.00 10.39
CA ASP A 62 -2.22 -11.34 10.47
C ASP A 62 -2.01 -11.96 11.86
N ALA A 63 -0.78 -11.89 12.38
CA ALA A 63 -0.47 -12.46 13.70
C ALA A 63 -1.23 -11.75 14.81
N SER A 64 -1.27 -10.41 14.78
CA SER A 64 -1.99 -9.64 15.81
C SER A 64 -3.49 -9.89 15.77
N HIS A 65 -4.06 -10.11 14.58
CA HIS A 65 -5.48 -10.44 14.45
C HIS A 65 -5.78 -11.80 15.08
N LYS A 66 -4.96 -12.80 14.82
CA LYS A 66 -5.11 -14.13 15.45
C LYS A 66 -5.04 -14.05 16.97
N PHE A 67 -4.06 -13.31 17.49
CA PHE A 67 -3.93 -13.10 18.94
C PHE A 67 -5.17 -12.43 19.50
N HIS A 68 -5.65 -11.40 18.85
CA HIS A 68 -6.82 -10.63 19.29
C HIS A 68 -8.07 -11.53 19.35
N GLU A 69 -8.30 -12.34 18.32
CA GLU A 69 -9.45 -13.26 18.30
C GLU A 69 -9.42 -14.21 19.50
N LEU A 70 -8.26 -14.80 19.76
CA LEU A 70 -8.11 -15.74 20.87
C LEU A 70 -8.26 -15.02 22.21
N ASP A 71 -7.70 -13.83 22.36
CA ASP A 71 -7.72 -13.06 23.59
C ASP A 71 -9.13 -12.57 23.96
N GLN A 72 -9.95 -12.25 22.93
CA GLN A 72 -11.34 -11.83 23.15
C GLN A 72 -12.26 -13.01 23.53
N GLY A 73 -11.82 -14.23 23.25
CA GLY A 73 -12.57 -15.44 23.58
C GLY A 73 -13.53 -15.88 22.47
N MET A 74 -13.73 -17.16 22.41
CA MET A 74 -14.56 -17.80 21.37
C MET A 74 -15.61 -18.73 21.98
N GLU A 75 -15.96 -18.51 23.25
CA GLU A 75 -16.89 -19.38 23.97
C GLU A 75 -18.26 -19.42 23.30
N GLN A 76 -18.67 -18.34 22.66
CA GLN A 76 -19.97 -18.25 21.98
C GLN A 76 -20.08 -19.24 20.80
N ILE A 77 -18.93 -19.70 20.27
CA ILE A 77 -18.91 -20.74 19.22
C ILE A 77 -18.37 -22.07 19.75
N GLY A 78 -18.27 -22.21 21.07
CA GLY A 78 -17.91 -23.47 21.72
C GLY A 78 -16.41 -23.72 21.86
N ILE A 79 -15.57 -22.71 21.62
CA ILE A 79 -14.11 -22.86 21.73
C ILE A 79 -13.64 -22.17 23.02
N SER A 80 -13.03 -22.95 23.91
CA SER A 80 -12.45 -22.43 25.15
C SER A 80 -10.94 -22.49 25.09
N THR A 81 -10.30 -21.41 25.50
CA THR A 81 -8.83 -21.33 25.61
C THR A 81 -8.46 -20.97 27.04
N GLY A 82 -7.26 -21.28 27.46
CA GLY A 82 -6.69 -20.72 28.68
C GLY A 82 -6.23 -19.28 28.42
N LYS A 83 -5.49 -18.72 29.35
CA LYS A 83 -4.94 -17.37 29.19
C LYS A 83 -4.03 -17.32 27.96
N VAL A 84 -4.31 -16.37 27.08
CA VAL A 84 -3.53 -16.19 25.85
C VAL A 84 -2.46 -15.11 26.11
N SER A 85 -1.26 -15.33 25.59
CA SER A 85 -0.16 -14.38 25.72
C SER A 85 0.56 -14.24 24.39
N ILE A 86 1.25 -13.12 24.22
CA ILE A 86 2.07 -12.85 23.04
C ILE A 86 3.54 -12.72 23.45
N ASP A 87 4.41 -13.38 22.70
CA ASP A 87 5.87 -13.24 22.84
C ASP A 87 6.32 -12.38 21.67
N VAL A 88 6.59 -11.11 21.95
CA VAL A 88 6.96 -10.13 20.92
C VAL A 88 8.27 -10.53 20.22
N ALA A 89 9.24 -11.09 20.96
CA ALA A 89 10.52 -11.51 20.36
C ALA A 89 10.27 -12.61 19.30
N LYS A 90 9.42 -13.58 19.62
CA LYS A 90 9.04 -14.64 18.66
C LYS A 90 8.26 -14.08 17.48
N LEU A 91 7.36 -13.15 17.73
CA LEU A 91 6.60 -12.48 16.67
C LEU A 91 7.55 -11.80 15.67
N MET A 92 8.56 -11.08 16.19
CA MET A 92 9.53 -10.40 15.36
C MET A 92 10.44 -11.38 14.63
N GLU A 93 10.83 -12.50 15.27
CA GLU A 93 11.58 -13.57 14.59
C GLU A 93 10.81 -14.11 13.40
N ASN A 94 9.51 -14.37 13.58
CA ASN A 94 8.65 -14.85 12.50
C ASN A 94 8.59 -13.84 11.35
N LYS A 95 8.41 -12.57 11.67
CA LYS A 95 8.40 -11.49 10.68
C LYS A 95 9.70 -11.48 9.89
N GLU A 96 10.84 -11.53 10.58
CA GLU A 96 12.16 -11.52 9.93
C GLU A 96 12.36 -12.75 9.02
N ALA A 97 11.89 -13.91 9.45
CA ALA A 97 11.99 -15.13 8.66
C ALA A 97 11.22 -14.99 7.34
N VAL A 98 10.01 -14.41 7.39
CA VAL A 98 9.20 -14.18 6.18
C VAL A 98 9.91 -13.20 5.23
N VAL A 99 10.43 -12.10 5.78
CA VAL A 99 11.16 -11.10 4.99
C VAL A 99 12.38 -11.75 4.32
N LYS A 100 13.16 -12.51 5.09
CA LYS A 100 14.38 -13.14 4.58
C LYS A 100 14.05 -14.14 3.47
N GLN A 101 12.98 -14.92 3.64
CA GLN A 101 12.56 -15.88 2.62
C GLN A 101 12.19 -15.17 1.31
N LEU A 102 11.41 -14.08 1.40
CA LEU A 102 10.96 -13.37 0.21
C LEU A 102 12.09 -12.59 -0.48
N THR A 103 12.94 -11.91 0.29
CA THR A 103 14.07 -11.17 -0.31
C THR A 103 15.07 -12.12 -0.96
N GLY A 104 15.31 -13.28 -0.34
CA GLY A 104 16.11 -14.36 -0.95
C GLY A 104 15.48 -14.88 -2.23
N GLY A 105 14.14 -14.96 -2.24
CA GLY A 105 13.39 -15.35 -3.43
C GLY A 105 13.58 -14.37 -4.59
N VAL A 106 13.58 -13.07 -4.32
CA VAL A 106 13.82 -12.05 -5.35
C VAL A 106 15.23 -12.23 -5.93
N SER A 107 16.23 -12.45 -5.06
CA SER A 107 17.60 -12.69 -5.50
C SER A 107 17.69 -13.90 -6.43
N ALA A 108 17.03 -15.01 -6.03
CA ALA A 108 17.01 -16.22 -6.83
C ALA A 108 16.31 -16.01 -8.17
N LEU A 109 15.20 -15.24 -8.18
CA LEU A 109 14.46 -14.97 -9.41
C LEU A 109 15.28 -14.11 -10.39
N LEU A 110 15.93 -13.06 -9.87
CA LEU A 110 16.79 -12.23 -10.72
C LEU A 110 17.93 -13.05 -11.32
N SER A 111 18.66 -13.77 -10.47
CA SER A 111 19.80 -14.61 -10.91
C SER A 111 19.34 -15.70 -11.87
N GLY A 112 18.23 -16.37 -11.56
CA GLY A 112 17.68 -17.44 -12.39
C GLY A 112 17.24 -17.00 -13.77
N ASN A 113 16.89 -15.71 -13.91
CA ASN A 113 16.53 -15.12 -15.19
C ASN A 113 17.75 -14.50 -15.91
N GLY A 114 18.92 -14.56 -15.30
CA GLY A 114 20.13 -14.06 -15.93
C GLY A 114 20.37 -12.55 -15.76
N VAL A 115 19.73 -11.94 -14.76
CA VAL A 115 19.97 -10.53 -14.44
C VAL A 115 21.25 -10.42 -13.59
N ASP A 116 22.15 -9.53 -13.98
CA ASP A 116 23.34 -9.22 -13.16
C ASP A 116 22.89 -8.32 -12.00
N ILE A 117 23.05 -8.80 -10.75
CA ILE A 117 22.69 -8.05 -9.55
C ILE A 117 23.91 -7.27 -9.08
N LEU A 118 23.79 -5.95 -8.96
CA LEU A 118 24.87 -5.07 -8.56
C LEU A 118 24.54 -4.41 -7.20
N ALA A 119 25.25 -4.81 -6.15
CA ALA A 119 24.99 -4.31 -4.79
C ALA A 119 25.71 -2.98 -4.60
N GLY A 120 24.97 -1.89 -4.63
CA GLY A 120 25.52 -0.55 -4.51
C GLY A 120 24.60 0.51 -5.08
N THR A 121 25.13 1.71 -5.20
CA THR A 121 24.38 2.91 -5.63
C THR A 121 24.55 3.14 -7.12
N GLY A 122 23.45 3.43 -7.80
CA GLY A 122 23.49 3.85 -9.20
C GLY A 122 23.12 5.33 -9.33
N LYS A 123 23.89 6.08 -10.11
CA LYS A 123 23.60 7.49 -10.41
C LYS A 123 23.57 7.67 -11.92
N LEU A 124 22.47 8.19 -12.42
CA LEU A 124 22.33 8.44 -13.86
C LEU A 124 23.14 9.66 -14.28
N LEU A 125 24.02 9.46 -15.24
CA LEU A 125 24.82 10.51 -15.87
C LEU A 125 24.22 10.84 -17.25
N ALA A 126 24.83 11.78 -17.97
CA ALA A 126 24.46 12.10 -19.34
C ALA A 126 24.62 10.86 -20.25
N ASN A 127 23.88 10.85 -21.37
CA ASN A 127 24.03 9.86 -22.44
C ASN A 127 23.86 8.40 -21.99
N LYS A 128 22.92 8.18 -21.05
CA LYS A 128 22.54 6.82 -20.57
C LYS A 128 23.73 6.07 -19.96
N ARG A 129 24.61 6.82 -19.31
CA ARG A 129 25.67 6.22 -18.53
C ARG A 129 25.24 6.19 -17.06
N VAL A 130 25.66 5.18 -16.34
CA VAL A 130 25.34 5.03 -14.92
C VAL A 130 26.66 4.89 -14.14
N LEU A 131 26.86 5.78 -13.18
CA LEU A 131 27.96 5.62 -12.25
C LEU A 131 27.50 4.66 -11.16
N PHE A 132 28.09 3.48 -11.12
CA PHE A 132 27.84 2.48 -10.10
C PHE A 132 28.91 2.60 -9.02
N THR A 133 28.47 2.70 -7.76
CA THR A 133 29.39 2.72 -6.60
C THR A 133 29.02 1.54 -5.71
N GLY A 134 29.90 0.57 -5.64
CA GLY A 134 29.72 -0.60 -4.79
C GLY A 134 29.77 -0.24 -3.31
N HIS A 135 29.32 -1.14 -2.44
CA HIS A 135 29.38 -0.92 -0.99
C HIS A 135 30.80 -0.81 -0.46
N ASP A 136 31.78 -1.29 -1.24
CA ASP A 136 33.20 -1.14 -0.94
C ASP A 136 33.76 0.23 -1.38
N GLY A 137 32.92 1.07 -1.98
CA GLY A 137 33.31 2.38 -2.47
C GLY A 137 33.94 2.37 -3.87
N VAL A 138 34.12 1.21 -4.47
CA VAL A 138 34.71 1.12 -5.82
C VAL A 138 33.68 1.61 -6.84
N GLN A 139 34.14 2.44 -7.76
CA GLN A 139 33.28 3.03 -8.79
C GLN A 139 33.56 2.42 -10.15
N SER A 140 32.48 2.24 -10.93
CA SER A 140 32.55 1.80 -12.31
C SER A 140 31.50 2.56 -13.11
N GLU A 141 31.81 2.91 -14.33
CA GLU A 141 30.85 3.57 -15.22
C GLU A 141 30.32 2.55 -16.22
N LEU A 142 28.98 2.41 -16.26
CA LEU A 142 28.27 1.44 -17.09
C LEU A 142 27.50 2.17 -18.18
N ALA A 143 27.36 1.56 -19.33
CA ALA A 143 26.55 2.10 -20.43
C ALA A 143 25.29 1.24 -20.61
N GLY A 144 24.13 1.90 -20.79
CA GLY A 144 22.90 1.21 -21.12
C GLY A 144 22.31 1.70 -22.41
N ASP A 145 21.68 0.81 -23.18
CA ASP A 145 20.89 1.28 -24.32
C ASP A 145 19.59 1.91 -23.83
N ASP A 146 19.02 1.36 -22.76
CA ASP A 146 17.84 1.88 -22.05
C ASP A 146 18.10 1.85 -20.55
N ILE A 147 17.56 2.84 -19.83
CA ILE A 147 17.69 2.94 -18.36
C ILE A 147 16.31 2.98 -17.73
N ILE A 148 16.09 2.23 -16.66
CA ILE A 148 14.84 2.27 -15.88
C ILE A 148 15.15 2.70 -14.46
N LEU A 149 14.59 3.84 -14.04
CA LEU A 149 14.78 4.40 -12.71
C LEU A 149 13.63 3.95 -11.81
N ALA A 150 13.94 3.18 -10.77
CA ALA A 150 12.95 2.65 -9.85
C ALA A 150 13.42 2.78 -8.38
N PRO A 151 13.85 3.99 -7.95
CA PRO A 151 14.44 4.14 -6.62
C PRO A 151 13.43 4.16 -5.48
N GLY A 152 12.12 4.22 -5.79
CA GLY A 152 11.07 4.13 -4.79
C GLY A 152 10.79 5.41 -4.03
N SER A 153 10.39 5.25 -2.78
CA SER A 153 9.96 6.35 -1.89
C SER A 153 10.51 6.15 -0.49
N VAL A 154 10.42 7.23 0.30
CA VAL A 154 10.80 7.20 1.72
C VAL A 154 9.72 7.89 2.54
N PRO A 155 9.62 7.61 3.86
CA PRO A 155 8.65 8.29 4.70
C PRO A 155 8.89 9.79 4.75
N VAL A 156 7.80 10.56 4.83
CA VAL A 156 7.87 12.02 5.01
C VAL A 156 8.24 12.29 6.47
N GLU A 157 9.21 13.17 6.68
CA GLU A 157 9.56 13.68 8.02
C GLU A 157 8.95 15.06 8.20
N ILE A 158 8.54 15.37 9.45
CA ILE A 158 7.97 16.69 9.77
C ILE A 158 8.80 17.37 10.86
N PRO A 159 9.00 18.68 10.76
CA PRO A 159 9.79 19.41 11.78
C PRO A 159 9.17 19.33 13.19
N ALA A 160 7.84 19.21 13.27
CA ALA A 160 7.14 19.16 14.57
C ALA A 160 7.46 17.91 15.37
N ALA A 161 7.89 16.82 14.71
CA ALA A 161 8.17 15.55 15.37
C ALA A 161 9.44 14.92 14.78
N PRO A 162 10.62 15.47 15.12
CA PRO A 162 11.87 14.92 14.58
C PRO A 162 12.13 13.51 15.11
N LEU A 163 12.52 12.61 14.20
CA LEU A 163 12.75 11.21 14.54
C LEU A 163 14.03 11.06 15.37
N ASP A 164 13.94 10.31 16.46
CA ASP A 164 15.15 9.88 17.21
C ASP A 164 15.42 8.37 16.99
N HIS A 165 14.54 7.72 16.19
CA HIS A 165 14.64 6.29 15.85
C HIS A 165 14.58 5.37 17.08
N ASN A 166 14.03 5.85 18.18
CA ASN A 166 13.82 5.07 19.41
C ASN A 166 12.41 5.33 19.97
N LEU A 167 12.15 6.54 20.44
CA LEU A 167 10.85 6.92 21.00
C LEU A 167 9.94 7.54 19.93
N ILE A 168 10.53 8.27 18.99
CA ILE A 168 9.81 8.87 17.86
C ILE A 168 10.32 8.20 16.60
N VAL A 169 9.47 7.38 15.97
CA VAL A 169 9.86 6.54 14.85
C VAL A 169 8.93 6.76 13.67
N ASP A 170 9.37 6.31 12.49
CA ASP A 170 8.52 6.25 11.29
C ASP A 170 7.93 4.85 11.15
N SER A 171 7.35 4.55 9.98
CA SER A 171 6.74 3.25 9.71
C SER A 171 7.76 2.11 9.80
N THR A 172 9.02 2.37 9.44
CA THR A 172 10.08 1.36 9.55
C THR A 172 10.33 1.00 11.02
N GLY A 173 10.51 2.02 11.88
CA GLY A 173 10.74 1.80 13.30
C GLY A 173 9.55 1.17 14.01
N ALA A 174 8.34 1.47 13.54
CA ALA A 174 7.12 0.92 14.12
C ALA A 174 6.97 -0.59 13.93
N LEU A 175 7.71 -1.16 12.97
CA LEU A 175 7.72 -2.61 12.72
C LEU A 175 8.77 -3.33 13.60
N GLU A 176 9.47 -2.58 14.46
CA GLU A 176 10.64 -3.09 15.17
C GLU A 176 10.56 -2.94 16.70
N PHE A 177 9.40 -2.61 17.25
CA PHE A 177 9.28 -2.50 18.72
C PHE A 177 9.60 -3.84 19.36
N ASN A 178 10.40 -3.82 20.42
CA ASN A 178 10.78 -5.04 21.14
C ASN A 178 9.82 -5.40 22.28
N ALA A 179 8.85 -4.53 22.53
CA ALA A 179 7.79 -4.75 23.52
C ALA A 179 6.58 -3.96 23.10
N VAL A 180 5.41 -4.36 23.56
CA VAL A 180 4.16 -3.63 23.30
C VAL A 180 4.17 -2.35 24.12
N PRO A 181 4.17 -1.15 23.50
CA PRO A 181 4.06 0.08 24.29
C PRO A 181 2.69 0.15 24.96
N LYS A 182 2.63 0.61 26.20
CA LYS A 182 1.35 0.75 26.90
C LYS A 182 0.49 1.82 26.24
N THR A 183 1.13 2.94 25.86
CA THR A 183 0.45 4.03 25.15
C THR A 183 1.23 4.34 23.88
N LEU A 184 0.51 4.50 22.79
CA LEU A 184 1.10 4.72 21.48
C LEU A 184 0.39 5.86 20.77
N GLY A 185 1.15 6.91 20.43
CA GLY A 185 0.64 7.99 19.59
C GLY A 185 1.03 7.77 18.16
N ILE A 186 0.16 8.12 17.22
CA ILE A 186 0.45 8.04 15.79
C ILE A 186 0.04 9.36 15.16
N ILE A 187 0.96 10.00 14.46
CA ILE A 187 0.64 11.21 13.68
C ILE A 187 0.27 10.74 12.28
N GLY A 188 -1.00 10.93 11.92
CA GLY A 188 -1.55 10.51 10.63
C GLY A 188 -2.49 9.33 10.77
N ALA A 189 -3.71 9.46 10.23
CA ALA A 189 -4.71 8.40 10.20
C ALA A 189 -4.96 7.92 8.76
N GLY A 190 -3.93 7.92 7.94
CA GLY A 190 -3.96 7.30 6.63
C GLY A 190 -3.72 5.79 6.73
N VAL A 191 -3.54 5.15 5.57
CA VAL A 191 -3.42 3.68 5.47
C VAL A 191 -2.38 3.12 6.46
N ILE A 192 -1.17 3.67 6.43
CA ILE A 192 -0.06 3.15 7.26
C ILE A 192 -0.36 3.35 8.76
N GLY A 193 -0.84 4.52 9.13
CA GLY A 193 -1.18 4.80 10.53
C GLY A 193 -2.27 3.89 11.05
N LEU A 194 -3.31 3.64 10.26
CA LEU A 194 -4.41 2.75 10.63
C LEU A 194 -3.94 1.30 10.79
N GLU A 195 -3.11 0.83 9.87
CA GLU A 195 -2.62 -0.54 9.93
C GLU A 195 -1.70 -0.76 11.14
N LEU A 196 -0.72 0.13 11.34
CA LEU A 196 0.19 0.03 12.47
C LEU A 196 -0.53 0.22 13.79
N GLY A 197 -1.47 1.16 13.84
CA GLY A 197 -2.31 1.36 15.02
C GLY A 197 -3.11 0.12 15.37
N SER A 198 -3.66 -0.55 14.36
CA SER A 198 -4.41 -1.80 14.56
C SER A 198 -3.52 -2.91 15.11
N VAL A 199 -2.30 -3.07 14.57
CA VAL A 199 -1.36 -4.08 15.07
C VAL A 199 -1.13 -3.91 16.57
N TRP A 200 -0.68 -2.72 16.98
CA TRP A 200 -0.28 -2.52 18.36
C TRP A 200 -1.48 -2.46 19.31
N SER A 201 -2.62 -1.96 18.85
CA SER A 201 -3.86 -1.98 19.64
C SER A 201 -4.29 -3.41 19.95
N ARG A 202 -4.25 -4.30 18.96
CA ARG A 202 -4.60 -5.72 19.15
C ARG A 202 -3.68 -6.40 20.15
N LEU A 203 -2.42 -5.97 20.21
CA LEU A 203 -1.42 -6.55 21.12
C LEU A 203 -1.46 -5.91 22.52
N GLY A 204 -2.26 -4.84 22.71
CA GLY A 204 -2.47 -4.29 24.05
C GLY A 204 -2.19 -2.81 24.24
N SER A 205 -1.71 -2.11 23.22
CA SER A 205 -1.46 -0.66 23.32
C SER A 205 -2.77 0.13 23.35
N LYS A 206 -2.79 1.21 24.11
CA LYS A 206 -3.79 2.26 23.96
C LYS A 206 -3.29 3.18 22.85
N VAL A 207 -4.02 3.24 21.73
CA VAL A 207 -3.57 3.92 20.52
C VAL A 207 -4.40 5.18 20.29
N VAL A 208 -3.72 6.31 20.09
CA VAL A 208 -4.32 7.58 19.68
C VAL A 208 -3.71 7.99 18.36
N LEU A 209 -4.57 8.16 17.34
CA LEU A 209 -4.14 8.68 16.05
C LEU A 209 -4.55 10.15 15.94
N ILE A 210 -3.60 11.00 15.60
CA ILE A 210 -3.80 12.46 15.52
C ILE A 210 -3.68 12.85 14.04
N GLU A 211 -4.83 13.25 13.45
CA GLU A 211 -4.94 13.51 12.02
C GLU A 211 -5.29 14.98 11.78
N ALA A 212 -4.46 15.66 11.00
CA ALA A 212 -4.66 17.09 10.71
C ALA A 212 -5.91 17.36 9.88
N LEU A 213 -6.31 16.43 9.02
CA LEU A 213 -7.50 16.62 8.19
C LEU A 213 -8.77 16.44 9.01
N ASP A 214 -9.80 17.19 8.65
CA ASP A 214 -11.14 17.08 9.26
C ASP A 214 -11.87 15.82 8.79
N GLU A 215 -11.48 15.29 7.66
CA GLU A 215 -12.16 14.17 7.02
C GLU A 215 -11.34 12.89 7.16
N PHE A 216 -12.01 11.81 7.58
CA PHE A 216 -11.36 10.51 7.74
C PHE A 216 -11.22 9.83 6.37
N LEU A 217 -9.98 9.45 6.04
CA LEU A 217 -9.66 8.65 4.86
C LEU A 217 -10.31 9.23 3.57
N PRO A 218 -10.02 10.49 3.24
CA PRO A 218 -10.72 11.17 2.13
C PRO A 218 -10.52 10.53 0.77
N VAL A 219 -9.50 9.67 0.61
CA VAL A 219 -9.24 8.94 -0.63
C VAL A 219 -10.23 7.79 -0.86
N ALA A 220 -10.94 7.35 0.19
CA ALA A 220 -11.93 6.28 0.09
C ALA A 220 -13.32 6.88 -0.13
N ASP A 221 -14.24 6.04 -0.64
CA ASP A 221 -15.64 6.45 -0.73
C ASP A 221 -16.14 6.85 0.66
N GLN A 222 -16.87 7.96 0.75
CA GLN A 222 -17.35 8.56 2.02
C GLN A 222 -18.20 7.61 2.84
N ARG A 223 -18.99 6.75 2.21
CA ARG A 223 -19.77 5.72 2.91
C ARG A 223 -18.82 4.69 3.58
N UNK A 224 -17.85 4.15 2.89
CA UNK A 224 -16.94 3.32 3.29
C UNK A 224 -16.24 3.81 4.37
N ALA A 225 -15.80 5.09 4.28
CA ALA A 225 -14.97 5.75 5.29
C ALA A 225 -15.71 5.97 6.61
N ARG A 226 -16.93 6.46 6.57
CA ARG A 226 -17.70 6.68 7.80
C ARG A 226 -17.97 5.40 8.56
N ASP A 227 -18.35 4.35 7.85
CA ASP A 227 -18.61 3.06 8.49
C ASP A 227 -17.32 2.48 9.09
N ALA A 228 -16.21 2.59 8.36
CA ALA A 228 -14.90 2.12 8.83
C ALA A 228 -14.45 2.88 10.08
N LEU A 229 -14.60 4.20 10.11
CA LEU A 229 -14.24 5.01 11.27
C LEU A 229 -14.97 4.51 12.53
N LYS A 230 -16.29 4.32 12.41
CA LYS A 230 -17.11 3.84 13.53
C LYS A 230 -16.64 2.45 14.02
N ILE A 231 -16.34 1.56 13.08
CA ILE A 231 -15.88 0.22 13.43
C ILE A 231 -14.52 0.28 14.13
N LEU A 232 -13.57 1.04 13.59
CA LEU A 232 -12.22 1.13 14.15
C LEU A 232 -12.21 1.80 15.51
N GLU A 233 -13.03 2.84 15.70
CA GLU A 233 -13.20 3.47 17.04
C GLU A 233 -13.81 2.47 18.01
N GLY A 234 -14.76 1.67 17.56
CA GLY A 234 -15.36 0.60 18.38
C GLY A 234 -14.38 -0.47 18.78
N GLN A 235 -13.29 -0.63 18.03
CA GLN A 235 -12.21 -1.57 18.35
C GLN A 235 -11.18 -0.97 19.31
N GLY A 236 -11.30 0.32 19.64
CA GLY A 236 -10.42 0.97 20.61
C GLY A 236 -9.41 1.95 20.05
N LEU A 237 -9.45 2.22 18.73
CA LEU A 237 -8.59 3.26 18.17
C LEU A 237 -9.21 4.63 18.47
N ASP A 238 -8.47 5.50 19.16
CA ASP A 238 -8.91 6.87 19.42
C ASP A 238 -8.41 7.74 18.26
N ILE A 239 -9.31 8.07 17.32
CA ILE A 239 -8.96 8.81 16.11
C ILE A 239 -9.39 10.26 16.25
N LYS A 240 -8.42 11.18 16.35
CA LYS A 240 -8.67 12.61 16.51
C LYS A 240 -8.48 13.30 15.15
N LEU A 241 -9.60 13.71 14.56
CA LEU A 241 -9.60 14.42 13.28
C LEU A 241 -9.52 15.93 13.52
N GLY A 242 -9.01 16.67 12.53
CA GLY A 242 -8.86 18.11 12.65
C GLY A 242 -7.91 18.51 13.75
N ALA A 243 -6.89 17.70 14.02
CA ALA A 243 -5.95 17.87 15.10
C ALA A 243 -4.52 17.93 14.54
N LEU A 244 -3.86 19.07 14.68
CA LEU A 244 -2.53 19.30 14.11
C LEU A 244 -1.48 19.24 15.21
N VAL A 245 -0.55 18.29 15.11
CA VAL A 245 0.60 18.22 16.01
C VAL A 245 1.53 19.40 15.73
N THR A 246 1.81 20.18 16.79
CA THR A 246 2.70 21.34 16.69
C THR A 246 4.09 21.05 17.25
N GLU A 247 4.20 20.09 18.18
CA GLU A 247 5.49 19.73 18.77
C GLU A 247 5.44 18.32 19.37
N ALA A 248 6.50 17.56 19.16
CA ALA A 248 6.71 16.29 19.86
C ALA A 248 8.13 16.27 20.39
N LYS A 249 8.25 16.00 21.69
CA LYS A 249 9.56 15.96 22.38
C LYS A 249 9.76 14.64 23.08
N ALA A 250 10.85 13.95 22.72
CA ALA A 250 11.28 12.76 23.45
C ALA A 250 11.79 13.19 24.84
N GLN A 251 11.36 12.47 25.85
CA GLN A 251 11.74 12.69 27.25
C GLN A 251 12.32 11.38 27.81
N LYS A 252 12.78 11.39 29.06
CA LYS A 252 13.36 10.20 29.67
C LYS A 252 12.42 8.99 29.61
N ASN A 253 11.13 9.20 29.85
CA ASN A 253 10.14 8.13 29.95
C ASN A 253 9.00 8.28 28.97
N GLY A 254 9.27 8.65 27.74
CA GLY A 254 8.22 8.74 26.72
C GLY A 254 8.32 9.98 25.85
N VAL A 255 7.21 10.28 25.18
CA VAL A 255 7.13 11.40 24.23
C VAL A 255 5.99 12.31 24.65
N LYS A 256 6.28 13.61 24.81
CA LYS A 256 5.27 14.62 25.05
C LYS A 256 4.85 15.21 23.70
N VAL A 257 3.54 15.16 23.40
CA VAL A 257 2.99 15.65 22.13
C VAL A 257 2.05 16.81 22.43
N THR A 258 2.24 17.92 21.73
CA THR A 258 1.34 19.08 21.75
C THR A 258 0.61 19.15 20.42
N TYR A 259 -0.71 19.28 20.46
CA TYR A 259 -1.50 19.42 19.24
C TYR A 259 -2.64 20.42 19.43
N LYS A 260 -3.16 20.92 18.33
CA LYS A 260 -4.25 21.92 18.31
C LYS A 260 -5.42 21.39 17.50
N ASP A 261 -6.62 21.62 18.02
CA ASP A 261 -7.87 21.35 17.31
C ASP A 261 -8.84 22.53 17.52
N SER A 262 -10.13 22.34 17.19
CA SER A 262 -11.14 23.39 17.33
C SER A 262 -11.36 23.84 18.78
N ASP A 263 -11.02 22.99 19.75
CA ASP A 263 -11.17 23.29 21.19
C ASP A 263 -9.94 23.95 21.81
N GLY A 264 -8.87 24.10 21.02
CA GLY A 264 -7.62 24.74 21.47
C GLY A 264 -6.44 23.80 21.50
N GLU A 265 -5.48 24.12 22.37
CA GLU A 265 -4.24 23.37 22.49
C GLU A 265 -4.37 22.26 23.54
N HIS A 266 -3.82 21.09 23.19
CA HIS A 266 -3.84 19.91 24.06
C HIS A 266 -2.43 19.33 24.17
N GLN A 267 -2.19 18.62 25.26
CA GLN A 267 -0.96 17.87 25.46
C GLN A 267 -1.29 16.42 25.81
N ALA A 268 -0.49 15.50 25.29
CA ALA A 268 -0.61 14.07 25.57
C ALA A 268 0.78 13.48 25.72
N LYS A 269 0.88 12.38 26.46
CA LYS A 269 2.13 11.68 26.67
C LYS A 269 1.96 10.23 26.22
N PHE A 270 2.96 9.73 25.49
CA PHE A 270 2.96 8.36 24.95
C PHE A 270 4.30 7.69 25.23
N ASP A 271 4.28 6.37 25.36
CA ASP A 271 5.54 5.60 25.48
C ASP A 271 6.32 5.64 24.17
N LYS A 272 5.63 5.61 23.04
CA LYS A 272 6.21 5.68 21.70
C LYS A 272 5.32 6.54 20.81
N LEU A 273 5.93 7.15 19.80
CA LEU A 273 5.21 7.95 18.80
C LEU A 273 5.63 7.49 17.39
N ILE A 274 4.67 7.26 16.54
CA ILE A 274 4.90 6.92 15.13
C ILE A 274 4.51 8.13 14.27
N VAL A 275 5.41 8.53 13.36
CA VAL A 275 5.11 9.55 12.36
C VAL A 275 4.75 8.82 11.07
N ALA A 276 3.48 8.92 10.64
CA ALA A 276 2.95 8.22 9.48
C ALA A 276 2.12 9.17 8.62
N VAL A 277 2.79 10.21 8.09
CA VAL A 277 2.13 11.34 7.39
C VAL A 277 2.32 11.28 5.88
N GLY A 278 2.68 10.11 5.35
CA GLY A 278 2.84 9.90 3.93
C GLY A 278 4.25 9.55 3.53
N ARG A 279 4.42 9.41 2.22
CA ARG A 279 5.70 9.05 1.63
C ARG A 279 6.03 10.04 0.52
N ARG A 280 7.33 10.24 0.27
CA ARG A 280 7.79 11.12 -0.81
C ARG A 280 8.70 10.34 -1.75
N PRO A 281 8.80 10.76 -3.01
CA PRO A 281 9.70 10.09 -3.95
C PRO A 281 11.16 10.21 -3.48
N TYR A 282 11.95 9.16 -3.73
CA TYR A 282 13.35 9.13 -3.33
C TYR A 282 14.23 9.42 -4.55
N THR A 283 14.84 10.60 -4.58
CA THR A 283 15.67 11.03 -5.71
C THR A 283 17.10 11.43 -5.31
N GLU A 284 17.41 11.34 -4.02
CA GLU A 284 18.71 11.79 -3.51
C GLU A 284 19.87 10.98 -4.14
N GLY A 285 20.78 11.70 -4.78
CA GLY A 285 21.95 11.09 -5.41
C GLY A 285 21.69 10.32 -6.68
N LEU A 286 20.44 10.33 -7.17
CA LEU A 286 20.06 9.52 -8.33
C LEU A 286 20.47 10.13 -9.67
N LEU A 287 20.43 11.44 -9.78
CA LEU A 287 20.60 12.15 -11.07
C LEU A 287 21.80 13.09 -11.05
N ALA A 288 22.62 13.02 -12.10
CA ALA A 288 23.60 14.06 -12.37
C ALA A 288 22.87 15.29 -12.95
N PRO A 289 23.40 16.51 -12.79
CA PRO A 289 22.75 17.72 -13.30
C PRO A 289 22.46 17.67 -14.79
N ASP A 290 23.29 16.97 -15.56
CA ASP A 290 23.15 16.85 -17.02
C ASP A 290 22.50 15.55 -17.48
N SER A 291 21.84 14.84 -16.58
CA SER A 291 21.18 13.56 -16.92
C SER A 291 20.02 13.70 -17.91
N GLY A 292 19.43 14.89 -17.99
CA GLY A 292 18.29 15.15 -18.86
C GLY A 292 16.92 14.80 -18.25
N VAL A 293 16.92 14.23 -17.05
CA VAL A 293 15.67 13.87 -16.35
C VAL A 293 15.23 15.03 -15.46
N ASN A 294 13.96 15.37 -15.52
CA ASN A 294 13.39 16.50 -14.78
C ASN A 294 12.47 16.00 -13.66
N LEU A 295 12.39 16.78 -12.59
CA LEU A 295 11.42 16.58 -11.51
C LEU A 295 10.22 17.49 -11.74
N ASP A 296 9.04 17.04 -11.28
CA ASP A 296 7.87 17.90 -11.26
C ASP A 296 7.89 18.79 -9.99
N GLU A 297 6.86 19.61 -9.84
CA GLU A 297 6.77 20.57 -8.72
C GLU A 297 6.61 19.88 -7.36
N ARG A 298 6.29 18.59 -7.34
CA ARG A 298 6.13 17.81 -6.11
C ARG A 298 7.33 16.91 -5.82
N GLY A 299 8.35 16.97 -6.68
CA GLY A 299 9.58 16.20 -6.48
C GLY A 299 9.57 14.82 -7.11
N PHE A 300 8.51 14.45 -7.82
CA PHE A 300 8.47 13.19 -8.57
C PHE A 300 9.28 13.33 -9.86
N LEU A 301 9.84 12.22 -10.34
CA LEU A 301 10.43 12.22 -11.68
C LEU A 301 9.30 12.43 -12.70
N TYR A 302 9.46 13.43 -13.57
CA TYR A 302 8.45 13.71 -14.58
C TYR A 302 8.47 12.61 -15.65
N VAL A 303 7.31 12.01 -15.92
CA VAL A 303 7.15 11.02 -16.98
C VAL A 303 5.81 11.23 -17.69
N ASN A 304 5.74 10.74 -18.93
CA ASN A 304 4.47 10.67 -19.66
C ASN A 304 3.71 9.38 -19.28
N ASP A 305 2.60 9.11 -19.97
CA ASP A 305 1.74 7.95 -19.67
C ASP A 305 2.43 6.61 -19.94
N LEU A 306 3.54 6.61 -20.66
CA LEU A 306 4.32 5.41 -20.95
C LEU A 306 5.56 5.31 -20.06
N CYS A 307 5.59 6.10 -18.99
CA CYS A 307 6.71 6.15 -18.05
C CYS A 307 8.03 6.60 -18.68
N SER A 308 7.98 7.29 -19.82
CA SER A 308 9.18 7.88 -20.46
C SER A 308 9.49 9.22 -19.81
N THR A 309 10.76 9.43 -19.44
CA THR A 309 11.24 10.73 -18.96
C THR A 309 11.55 11.65 -20.14
N ASP A 310 12.01 12.87 -19.85
CA ASP A 310 12.45 13.78 -20.89
C ASP A 310 13.80 13.36 -21.54
N ALA A 311 14.57 12.50 -20.87
CA ALA A 311 15.81 11.97 -21.43
C ALA A 311 15.49 10.79 -22.36
N PRO A 312 16.02 10.77 -23.59
CA PRO A 312 15.71 9.66 -24.51
C PRO A 312 16.14 8.31 -23.98
N ASN A 313 15.22 7.33 -24.06
CA ASN A 313 15.46 5.95 -23.61
C ASN A 313 15.76 5.84 -22.12
N VAL A 314 15.25 6.80 -21.34
CA VAL A 314 15.29 6.74 -19.89
C VAL A 314 13.85 6.76 -19.37
N TYR A 315 13.50 5.78 -18.57
CA TYR A 315 12.16 5.56 -18.02
C TYR A 315 12.20 5.63 -16.51
N ALA A 316 11.07 5.92 -15.88
CA ALA A 316 10.97 5.86 -14.43
C ALA A 316 9.63 5.22 -14.04
N VAL A 317 9.65 4.37 -13.02
CA VAL A 317 8.49 3.57 -12.62
C VAL A 317 8.39 3.47 -11.09
N GLY A 318 7.19 3.19 -10.62
CA GLY A 318 6.93 2.93 -9.21
C GLY A 318 6.66 4.21 -8.41
N ASP A 319 7.06 4.19 -7.14
CA ASP A 319 6.75 5.28 -6.23
C ASP A 319 7.42 6.62 -6.58
N VAL A 320 8.44 6.57 -7.42
CA VAL A 320 9.19 7.78 -7.80
C VAL A 320 8.45 8.62 -8.84
N VAL A 321 7.39 8.08 -9.44
CA VAL A 321 6.60 8.79 -10.45
C VAL A 321 5.16 9.01 -9.96
N ARG A 322 4.41 9.79 -10.74
CA ARG A 322 3.02 10.17 -10.46
C ARG A 322 2.11 8.98 -10.13
N GLY A 323 1.01 9.27 -9.47
CA GLY A 323 -0.02 8.29 -9.14
C GLY A 323 0.16 7.73 -7.73
N PRO A 324 -0.68 6.78 -7.35
CA PRO A 324 -0.59 6.22 -6.00
C PRO A 324 0.71 5.44 -5.81
N GLN A 325 1.27 5.56 -4.61
CA GLN A 325 2.51 4.85 -4.26
C GLN A 325 2.15 3.45 -3.79
N LEU A 326 1.86 2.58 -4.76
CA LEU A 326 1.42 1.20 -4.53
C LEU A 326 2.33 0.24 -5.29
N ALA A 327 2.74 -0.82 -4.61
CA ALA A 327 3.69 -1.79 -5.18
C ALA A 327 3.18 -2.35 -6.52
N HIS A 328 1.90 -2.72 -6.57
CA HIS A 328 1.34 -3.33 -7.79
C HIS A 328 1.25 -2.34 -8.96
N LYS A 329 1.06 -1.04 -8.70
CA LYS A 329 1.15 -0.04 -9.77
C LYS A 329 2.56 -0.06 -10.37
N GLY A 330 3.56 -0.03 -9.51
CA GLY A 330 4.96 -0.08 -9.94
C GLY A 330 5.32 -1.37 -10.69
N MET A 331 4.81 -2.50 -10.22
CA MET A 331 5.03 -3.80 -10.88
C MET A 331 4.54 -3.75 -12.33
N GLU A 332 3.30 -3.28 -12.54
CA GLU A 332 2.73 -3.21 -13.88
C GLU A 332 3.44 -2.17 -14.76
N GLU A 333 3.85 -1.04 -14.18
CA GLU A 333 4.65 -0.05 -14.90
C GLU A 333 5.98 -0.65 -15.35
N GLY A 334 6.65 -1.40 -14.47
CA GLY A 334 7.92 -2.04 -14.79
C GLY A 334 7.79 -3.04 -15.94
N ILE A 335 6.74 -3.86 -15.92
CA ILE A 335 6.47 -4.84 -17.00
C ILE A 335 6.16 -4.09 -18.31
N MET A 336 5.33 -3.05 -18.24
CA MET A 336 4.98 -2.25 -19.42
C MET A 336 6.24 -1.69 -20.09
N VAL A 337 7.11 -1.06 -19.28
CA VAL A 337 8.34 -0.44 -19.81
C VAL A 337 9.25 -1.52 -20.45
N ALA A 338 9.44 -2.64 -19.75
CA ALA A 338 10.27 -3.74 -20.29
C ALA A 338 9.75 -4.22 -21.65
N GLU A 339 8.44 -4.42 -21.75
CA GLU A 339 7.83 -4.89 -23.02
C GLU A 339 7.91 -3.84 -24.12
N ARG A 340 7.77 -2.55 -23.78
CA ARG A 340 7.89 -1.47 -24.76
C ARG A 340 9.33 -1.36 -25.28
N ILE A 341 10.31 -1.51 -24.42
CA ILE A 341 11.72 -1.55 -24.83
C ILE A 341 11.94 -2.68 -25.86
N ALA A 342 11.27 -3.81 -25.66
CA ALA A 342 11.38 -4.97 -26.58
C ALA A 342 10.49 -4.82 -27.83
N GLY A 343 9.80 -3.69 -28.01
CA GLY A 343 9.03 -3.40 -29.23
C GLY A 343 7.55 -3.73 -29.14
N LYS A 344 7.04 -4.17 -27.99
CA LYS A 344 5.60 -4.39 -27.79
C LYS A 344 4.93 -3.06 -27.42
N LYS A 345 3.59 -3.06 -27.33
CA LYS A 345 2.84 -1.81 -27.11
C LYS A 345 1.80 -1.93 -25.98
N PRO A 346 2.14 -2.51 -24.81
CA PRO A 346 1.18 -2.57 -23.71
C PRO A 346 0.95 -1.20 -23.11
N LEU A 347 -0.17 -1.09 -22.36
CA LEU A 347 -0.54 0.10 -21.59
C LEU A 347 -0.91 -0.34 -20.19
N VAL A 348 -0.67 0.52 -19.21
CA VAL A 348 -1.19 0.34 -17.84
C VAL A 348 -2.54 1.04 -17.78
N ASN A 349 -3.56 0.35 -17.26
CA ASN A 349 -4.87 0.96 -17.03
C ASN A 349 -4.88 1.65 -15.68
N TYR A 350 -4.61 2.95 -15.66
CA TYR A 350 -4.57 3.71 -14.42
C TYR A 350 -5.96 3.95 -13.80
N ASP A 351 -7.04 3.66 -14.53
CA ASP A 351 -8.40 3.76 -13.99
C ASP A 351 -8.78 2.54 -13.14
N ALA A 352 -7.98 1.47 -13.19
CA ALA A 352 -8.28 0.22 -12.48
C ALA A 352 -7.15 -0.21 -11.55
N VAL A 353 -6.58 0.74 -10.81
CA VAL A 353 -5.55 0.45 -9.79
C VAL A 353 -6.28 0.24 -8.45
N PRO A 354 -6.26 -0.96 -7.88
CA PRO A 354 -6.93 -1.17 -6.59
C PRO A 354 -6.14 -0.63 -5.42
N SER A 355 -6.85 -0.18 -4.39
CA SER A 355 -6.26 0.25 -3.11
C SER A 355 -6.83 -0.60 -1.99
N VAL A 356 -6.01 -0.88 -0.98
CA VAL A 356 -6.44 -1.69 0.18
C VAL A 356 -5.87 -1.10 1.47
N VAL A 357 -6.71 -1.05 2.51
CA VAL A 357 -6.28 -0.82 3.88
C VAL A 357 -6.50 -2.15 4.61
N TYR A 358 -5.42 -2.73 5.15
CA TYR A 358 -5.44 -4.08 5.72
C TYR A 358 -5.81 -4.08 7.21
N THR A 359 -6.76 -3.23 7.59
CA THR A 359 -7.41 -3.28 8.90
C THR A 359 -8.33 -4.52 8.95
N HIS A 360 -9.05 -4.72 10.04
CA HIS A 360 -10.08 -5.75 10.11
C HIS A 360 -11.37 -5.10 10.64
N PRO A 361 -12.42 -5.07 9.82
CA PRO A 361 -12.50 -5.48 8.41
C PRO A 361 -11.59 -4.66 7.50
N GLU A 362 -11.22 -5.25 6.37
CA GLU A 362 -10.42 -4.57 5.35
C GLU A 362 -11.24 -3.56 4.59
N ILE A 363 -10.57 -2.55 4.04
CA ILE A 363 -11.20 -1.57 3.14
C ILE A 363 -10.50 -1.68 1.79
N ALA A 364 -11.25 -1.93 0.72
CA ALA A 364 -10.65 -2.04 -0.61
C ALA A 364 -11.50 -1.29 -1.63
N TRP A 365 -10.86 -0.67 -2.61
CA TRP A 365 -11.61 0.02 -3.66
C TRP A 365 -10.82 0.07 -4.95
N VAL A 366 -11.54 0.29 -6.05
CA VAL A 366 -10.97 0.52 -7.37
C VAL A 366 -11.92 1.46 -8.13
N GLY A 367 -11.36 2.36 -8.92
CA GLY A 367 -12.14 3.30 -9.72
C GLY A 367 -12.58 4.52 -8.92
N LYS A 368 -13.64 5.16 -9.37
CA LYS A 368 -14.12 6.43 -8.83
C LYS A 368 -14.97 6.26 -7.58
N THR A 369 -14.85 7.22 -6.68
CA THR A 369 -15.75 7.33 -5.53
C THR A 369 -16.99 8.12 -5.93
N GLU A 370 -18.04 8.00 -5.11
CA GLU A 370 -19.27 8.75 -5.34
C GLU A 370 -19.01 10.27 -5.28
N GLN A 371 -18.18 10.72 -4.33
CA GLN A 371 -17.88 12.14 -4.20
C GLN A 371 -17.10 12.68 -5.41
N GLU A 372 -16.20 11.88 -5.98
CA GLU A 372 -15.48 12.28 -7.21
C GLU A 372 -16.46 12.43 -8.39
N LEU A 373 -17.34 11.46 -8.55
CA LEU A 373 -18.32 11.50 -9.65
C LEU A 373 -19.28 12.68 -9.54
N LYS A 374 -19.71 12.99 -8.31
CA LYS A 374 -20.54 14.17 -8.06
C LYS A 374 -19.79 15.46 -8.44
N ALA A 375 -18.52 15.56 -8.04
CA ALA A 375 -17.71 16.73 -8.35
C ALA A 375 -17.50 16.89 -9.87
N GLU A 376 -17.42 15.77 -10.59
CA GLU A 376 -17.23 15.77 -12.05
C GLU A 376 -18.54 15.99 -12.81
N GLY A 377 -19.67 15.95 -12.13
CA GLY A 377 -20.99 16.05 -12.77
C GLY A 377 -21.38 14.80 -13.55
N GLN A 378 -20.77 13.66 -13.26
CA GLN A 378 -21.06 12.39 -13.94
C GLN A 378 -22.31 11.75 -13.32
N GLU A 379 -23.30 11.41 -14.16
CA GLU A 379 -24.49 10.71 -13.69
C GLU A 379 -24.20 9.23 -13.47
N PHE A 380 -24.69 8.70 -12.35
CA PHE A 380 -24.41 7.32 -11.95
C PHE A 380 -25.58 6.71 -11.17
N GLU A 381 -25.56 5.39 -11.07
CA GLU A 381 -26.45 4.59 -10.22
C GLU A 381 -25.59 3.82 -9.20
N VAL A 382 -26.15 3.57 -8.03
CA VAL A 382 -25.43 2.90 -6.93
C VAL A 382 -26.19 1.66 -6.48
N GLY A 383 -25.45 0.56 -6.30
CA GLY A 383 -25.96 -0.64 -5.64
C GLY A 383 -25.09 -0.94 -4.42
N THR A 384 -25.74 -1.28 -3.30
CA THR A 384 -25.02 -1.70 -2.09
C THR A 384 -25.60 -3.00 -1.58
N PHE A 385 -24.74 -3.79 -0.92
CA PHE A 385 -25.19 -5.02 -0.24
C PHE A 385 -24.39 -5.20 1.04
N PRO A 386 -25.07 -5.30 2.21
CA PRO A 386 -24.36 -5.44 3.48
C PRO A 386 -23.93 -6.89 3.73
N PHE A 387 -22.77 -7.10 4.34
CA PHE A 387 -22.33 -8.44 4.71
C PHE A 387 -23.27 -9.07 5.75
N ALA A 388 -24.01 -8.27 6.51
CA ALA A 388 -25.02 -8.76 7.45
C ALA A 388 -26.14 -9.56 6.75
N ALA A 389 -26.29 -9.43 5.43
CA ALA A 389 -27.24 -10.19 4.65
C ALA A 389 -26.60 -11.40 3.92
N SER A 390 -25.32 -11.61 4.11
CA SER A 390 -24.56 -12.70 3.46
C SER A 390 -24.55 -13.94 4.34
N GLY A 391 -25.02 -15.06 3.82
CA GLY A 391 -24.99 -16.34 4.55
C GLY A 391 -23.57 -16.76 4.94
N ARG A 392 -22.60 -16.58 4.05
CA ARG A 392 -21.19 -16.91 4.33
C ARG A 392 -20.61 -16.03 5.45
N ALA A 393 -20.91 -14.73 5.41
CA ALA A 393 -20.46 -13.80 6.44
C ALA A 393 -21.08 -14.16 7.80
N MET A 394 -22.37 -14.49 7.81
CA MET A 394 -23.02 -14.95 9.05
C MET A 394 -22.39 -16.23 9.59
N ALA A 395 -22.10 -17.19 8.71
CA ALA A 395 -21.49 -18.46 9.11
C ALA A 395 -20.10 -18.27 9.74
N SER A 396 -19.35 -17.27 9.28
CA SER A 396 -18.01 -16.98 9.82
C SER A 396 -18.02 -15.96 10.95
N GLY A 397 -19.18 -15.37 11.26
CA GLY A 397 -19.30 -14.35 12.31
C GLY A 397 -18.72 -12.99 11.93
N GLU A 398 -18.50 -12.74 10.64
CA GLU A 398 -17.87 -11.52 10.17
C GLU A 398 -18.84 -10.72 9.28
N THR A 399 -19.81 -10.07 9.91
CA THR A 399 -20.94 -9.44 9.22
C THR A 399 -20.82 -7.92 9.05
N GLN A 400 -19.71 -7.33 9.51
CA GLN A 400 -19.52 -5.88 9.42
C GLN A 400 -19.19 -5.48 7.98
N GLY A 401 -19.76 -4.34 7.54
CA GLY A 401 -19.41 -3.73 6.27
C GLY A 401 -20.35 -4.04 5.13
N LEU A 402 -19.91 -3.69 3.93
CA LEU A 402 -20.77 -3.76 2.74
C LEU A 402 -19.94 -3.72 1.47
N VAL A 403 -20.57 -4.08 0.37
CA VAL A 403 -20.07 -3.85 -0.99
C VAL A 403 -20.90 -2.74 -1.62
N LYS A 404 -20.22 -1.79 -2.29
CA LYS A 404 -20.86 -0.69 -3.02
C LYS A 404 -20.32 -0.69 -4.45
N ILE A 405 -21.24 -0.74 -5.42
CA ILE A 405 -20.90 -0.67 -6.84
C ILE A 405 -21.53 0.59 -7.42
N ILE A 406 -20.74 1.34 -8.18
CA ILE A 406 -21.20 2.56 -8.86
C ILE A 406 -21.07 2.33 -10.36
N ALA A 407 -22.16 2.52 -11.10
CA ALA A 407 -22.18 2.33 -12.54
C ALA A 407 -22.64 3.61 -13.23
N GLU A 408 -22.15 3.84 -14.44
CA GLU A 408 -22.55 4.96 -15.26
C GLU A 408 -24.02 4.82 -15.64
N LYS A 409 -24.79 5.88 -15.45
CA LYS A 409 -26.23 5.82 -15.64
C LYS A 409 -26.64 5.46 -17.08
N SER A 410 -25.91 5.99 -18.07
CA SER A 410 -26.29 5.81 -19.47
C SER A 410 -25.89 4.46 -20.05
N THR A 411 -24.80 3.84 -19.57
CA THR A 411 -24.21 2.64 -20.16
C THR A 411 -24.21 1.43 -19.21
N ASP A 412 -24.45 1.67 -17.93
CA ASP A 412 -24.31 0.67 -16.87
C ASP A 412 -22.85 0.21 -16.65
N ARG A 413 -21.88 0.83 -17.31
CA ARG A 413 -20.47 0.49 -17.13
C ARG A 413 -20.03 0.76 -15.69
N ILE A 414 -19.27 -0.17 -15.11
CA ILE A 414 -18.79 -0.04 -13.72
C ILE A 414 -17.74 1.08 -13.65
N LEU A 415 -18.00 2.09 -12.81
CA LEU A 415 -17.11 3.23 -12.61
C LEU A 415 -16.28 3.08 -11.35
N GLY A 416 -16.78 2.36 -10.36
CA GLY A 416 -16.03 2.14 -9.12
C GLY A 416 -16.69 1.08 -8.26
N VAL A 417 -15.86 0.38 -7.49
CA VAL A 417 -16.31 -0.64 -6.53
C VAL A 417 -15.58 -0.41 -5.22
N HIS A 418 -16.34 -0.45 -4.13
CA HIS A 418 -15.85 -0.14 -2.79
C HIS A 418 -16.32 -1.22 -1.83
N ILE A 419 -15.39 -1.83 -1.09
CA ILE A 419 -15.69 -2.94 -0.19
C ILE A 419 -15.14 -2.63 1.19
N LEU A 420 -15.98 -2.71 2.21
CA LEU A 420 -15.55 -2.72 3.60
C LEU A 420 -16.02 -4.06 4.15
N GLY A 421 -15.08 -4.94 4.49
CA GLY A 421 -15.49 -6.25 4.98
C GLY A 421 -14.37 -7.27 5.02
N PRO A 422 -14.70 -8.50 5.41
CA PRO A 422 -13.69 -9.56 5.47
C PRO A 422 -13.19 -9.89 4.07
N GLN A 423 -11.88 -10.07 3.96
CA GLN A 423 -11.23 -10.44 2.70
C GLN A 423 -11.54 -9.48 1.53
N ALA A 424 -11.75 -8.20 1.83
CA ALA A 424 -11.97 -7.20 0.79
C ALA A 424 -10.78 -7.14 -0.17
N SER A 425 -9.56 -7.36 0.32
CA SER A 425 -8.35 -7.37 -0.50
C SER A 425 -8.36 -8.45 -1.57
N GLU A 426 -9.03 -9.58 -1.32
CA GLU A 426 -9.15 -10.65 -2.31
C GLU A 426 -10.34 -10.38 -3.26
N MET A 427 -11.47 -9.94 -2.70
CA MET A 427 -12.67 -9.71 -3.51
C MET A 427 -12.50 -8.54 -4.50
N ILE A 428 -11.69 -7.54 -4.17
CA ILE A 428 -11.55 -6.37 -5.06
C ILE A 428 -10.98 -6.77 -6.43
N ALA A 429 -10.26 -7.88 -6.54
CA ALA A 429 -9.75 -8.36 -7.81
C ALA A 429 -10.88 -8.64 -8.82
N GLN A 430 -12.05 -9.08 -8.32
CA GLN A 430 -13.21 -9.31 -9.19
C GLN A 430 -13.63 -8.00 -9.88
N ALA A 431 -13.59 -6.90 -9.13
CA ALA A 431 -13.92 -5.59 -9.65
C ALA A 431 -12.86 -5.09 -10.64
N VAL A 432 -11.59 -5.29 -10.32
CA VAL A 432 -10.48 -4.90 -11.22
C VAL A 432 -10.64 -5.63 -12.57
N ILE A 433 -10.85 -6.95 -12.52
CA ILE A 433 -11.05 -7.75 -13.75
C ILE A 433 -12.26 -7.22 -14.53
N SER A 434 -13.37 -6.97 -13.83
CA SER A 434 -14.57 -6.45 -14.48
C SER A 434 -14.32 -5.12 -15.19
N MET A 435 -13.61 -4.20 -14.51
CA MET A 435 -13.29 -2.90 -15.10
C MET A 435 -12.30 -3.02 -16.27
N GLU A 436 -11.33 -3.93 -16.18
CA GLU A 436 -10.39 -4.19 -17.28
C GLU A 436 -11.12 -4.64 -18.55
N PHE A 437 -12.18 -5.44 -18.39
CA PHE A 437 -12.99 -5.92 -19.52
C PHE A 437 -14.18 -5.01 -19.83
N SER A 438 -14.23 -3.82 -19.24
CA SER A 438 -15.29 -2.82 -19.47
C SER A 438 -16.69 -3.36 -19.18
N ALA A 439 -16.81 -4.17 -18.14
CA ALA A 439 -18.07 -4.81 -17.77
C ALA A 439 -19.09 -3.81 -17.26
N SER A 440 -20.35 -4.13 -17.45
CA SER A 440 -21.49 -3.43 -16.84
C SER A 440 -21.84 -4.09 -15.50
N ALA A 441 -22.63 -3.39 -14.69
CA ALA A 441 -23.18 -4.01 -13.46
C ALA A 441 -24.07 -5.21 -13.85
N GLU A 442 -24.79 -5.13 -14.96
CA GLU A 442 -25.59 -6.25 -15.46
C GLU A 442 -24.72 -7.47 -15.75
N ASP A 443 -23.52 -7.29 -16.34
CA ASP A 443 -22.60 -8.41 -16.60
C ASP A 443 -22.26 -9.15 -15.31
N LEU A 444 -21.96 -8.42 -14.24
CA LEU A 444 -21.71 -9.05 -12.92
C LEU A 444 -22.97 -9.73 -12.39
N GLY A 445 -24.13 -9.10 -12.56
CA GLY A 445 -25.41 -9.67 -12.13
C GLY A 445 -25.78 -10.97 -12.86
N LEU A 446 -25.30 -11.13 -14.10
CA LEU A 446 -25.55 -12.33 -14.90
C LEU A 446 -24.49 -13.43 -14.65
N THR A 447 -23.43 -13.11 -13.93
CA THR A 447 -22.35 -14.05 -13.65
C THR A 447 -22.73 -14.98 -12.50
N MET A 448 -22.38 -16.26 -12.62
CA MET A 448 -22.64 -17.24 -11.57
C MET A 448 -21.55 -17.17 -10.50
N PHE A 449 -21.96 -16.96 -9.25
CA PHE A 449 -21.04 -16.93 -8.12
C PHE A 449 -21.25 -18.19 -7.26
N ALA A 450 -20.16 -18.68 -6.66
CA ALA A 450 -20.24 -19.87 -5.80
C ALA A 450 -21.07 -19.59 -4.55
N HIS A 451 -21.89 -20.55 -4.14
CA HIS A 451 -22.68 -20.46 -2.92
C HIS A 451 -22.25 -21.56 -1.93
N PRO A 452 -22.01 -21.19 -0.64
CA PRO A 452 -21.99 -19.84 -0.08
C PRO A 452 -20.61 -19.20 -0.16
N SER A 453 -20.56 -17.94 -0.51
CA SER A 453 -19.28 -17.21 -0.61
C SER A 453 -19.47 -15.74 -0.23
N LEU A 454 -18.39 -15.09 0.21
CA LEU A 454 -18.39 -13.64 0.43
C LEU A 454 -18.57 -12.91 -0.90
N SER A 455 -18.09 -13.49 -1.99
CA SER A 455 -18.18 -12.89 -3.33
C SER A 455 -19.63 -12.71 -3.80
N GLU A 456 -20.58 -13.50 -3.25
CA GLU A 456 -21.99 -13.27 -3.54
C GLU A 456 -22.44 -11.88 -3.14
N SER A 457 -21.75 -11.23 -2.20
CA SER A 457 -22.03 -9.83 -1.83
C SER A 457 -21.70 -8.86 -2.98
N VAL A 458 -20.67 -9.17 -3.77
CA VAL A 458 -20.37 -8.41 -5.01
C VAL A 458 -21.51 -8.62 -6.03
N HIS A 459 -21.94 -9.87 -6.18
CA HIS A 459 -23.05 -10.22 -7.08
C HIS A 459 -24.33 -9.45 -6.71
N GLU A 460 -24.70 -9.51 -5.42
CA GLU A 460 -25.91 -8.85 -4.93
C GLU A 460 -25.84 -7.31 -5.07
N ALA A 461 -24.65 -6.73 -4.82
CA ALA A 461 -24.47 -5.29 -5.01
C ALA A 461 -24.65 -4.89 -6.49
N ALA A 462 -24.15 -5.73 -7.40
CA ALA A 462 -24.35 -5.51 -8.84
C ALA A 462 -25.84 -5.57 -9.21
N LEU A 463 -26.57 -6.56 -8.69
CA LEU A 463 -28.01 -6.67 -8.90
C LEU A 463 -28.74 -5.43 -8.32
N ALA A 464 -28.27 -4.94 -7.17
CA ALA A 464 -28.85 -3.78 -6.51
C ALA A 464 -28.72 -2.49 -7.35
N VAL A 465 -27.70 -2.39 -8.21
CA VAL A 465 -27.57 -1.24 -9.14
C VAL A 465 -28.85 -1.14 -10.00
N GLY A 466 -29.34 -2.28 -10.47
CA GLY A 466 -30.59 -2.36 -11.27
C GLY A 466 -31.86 -2.39 -10.42
N GLY A 467 -31.74 -2.41 -9.10
CA GLY A 467 -32.89 -2.44 -8.20
C GLY A 467 -33.50 -3.82 -8.03
N HIS A 468 -32.75 -4.89 -8.25
CA HIS A 468 -33.28 -6.26 -8.16
C HIS A 468 -32.39 -7.24 -7.41
N ALA A 469 -31.71 -6.75 -6.35
CA ALA A 469 -31.04 -7.65 -5.40
C ALA A 469 -32.04 -8.67 -4.85
N ILE A 470 -31.60 -9.88 -4.61
CA ILE A 470 -32.48 -10.97 -4.18
C ILE A 470 -32.52 -11.10 -2.66
N HIS A 471 -31.38 -10.95 -2.02
CA HIS A 471 -31.26 -11.22 -0.58
C HIS A 471 -31.40 -9.97 0.29
N MET A 472 -31.95 -8.89 -0.28
CA MET A 472 -32.37 -7.72 0.49
C MET A 472 -33.53 -7.01 -0.22
N VAL A 473 -34.28 -6.19 0.54
CA VAL A 473 -35.34 -5.39 -0.04
C VAL A 473 -34.74 -4.22 -0.80
N ASN A 474 -35.09 -4.10 -2.07
CA ASN A 474 -34.55 -3.04 -2.93
C ASN A 474 -35.27 -1.73 -2.64
N ARG A 475 -34.56 -0.62 -2.69
CA ARG A 475 -35.15 0.72 -2.57
C ARG A 475 -35.97 0.99 -3.84
N LYS A 476 -37.18 1.48 -3.65
CA LYS A 476 -38.00 1.88 -4.80
C LYS A 476 -37.31 3.07 -5.46
N LYS A 477 -37.11 2.99 -6.76
CA LYS A 477 -36.66 4.15 -7.54
C LYS A 477 -37.79 5.18 -7.53
N LYS A 478 -37.49 6.41 -7.11
CA LYS A 478 -38.44 7.51 -7.15
C LYS A 478 -38.62 8.02 -8.59
#